data_532ed9dd45d7186765b690bcb31b408b
#
_entry.id   532ed9dd45d7186765b690bcb31b408b
#
_cell.length_a   1.000
_cell.length_b   1.000
_cell.length_c   1.000
_cell.angle_alpha   90.00
_cell.angle_beta   90.00
_cell.angle_gamma   90.00
#
_symmetry.space_group_name_H-M   'P 1'
#
loop_
_entity.id
_entity.type
_entity.pdbx_description
1 polymer ?
#
loop_
_entity_poly.entity_id
_entity_poly.type
_entity_poly.pdbx_seq_one_letter_code
_entity_poly.pdbx_strand_id
1 'polypeptide(L)'
;MPKLLNKLITLCGLLMAASPFAAAQSCDQPGPVSERGQQLAQLALDEYAQFNGHRIDAQGRLWKFGNVEVESEPLVDGQPGDRYAWRRVWRYWQTLDTHSPGTLELRRITWAPGLLDDPATAGRSRFTELREFLDKRPKDADAKMDEIVREAVVRAMISDTPWSAAFISYLMDRAGLSAEEFRYSAAHAVYIRPALEGQEGYAYRACDVRRTQPRVGDLICYGRAAKPLKSFADWQAQVSELDTRVKSHCDIVVKLDRKAAKMDTMGGNVEQSVTWRKLMLDDQGRLSTRHLAALHPKPSGPNAAACASDPSCQKSDLNLQYWGVLMQLR
;
A
#
# COMPACT_ATOMS: atom_id res chain seq x y z
N MET A 1 -43.85 36.55 66.77
CA MET A 1 -43.25 35.27 66.49
C MET A 1 -43.11 35.14 64.94
N PRO A 2 -41.96 35.41 64.37
CA PRO A 2 -41.77 35.23 62.90
C PRO A 2 -41.17 33.86 62.59
N LYS A 3 -41.71 33.20 61.57
CA LYS A 3 -41.26 31.92 61.03
C LYS A 3 -40.03 32.12 60.13
N LEU A 4 -38.92 31.47 60.42
CA LEU A 4 -37.76 31.39 59.58
C LEU A 4 -38.06 30.42 58.40
N LEU A 5 -37.88 30.92 57.22
CA LEU A 5 -37.98 30.16 55.96
C LEU A 5 -36.58 29.76 55.49
N ASN A 6 -36.21 28.49 55.67
CA ASN A 6 -34.95 27.93 55.19
C ASN A 6 -35.03 27.75 53.66
N LYS A 7 -34.18 28.49 52.93
CA LYS A 7 -33.92 28.25 51.51
C LYS A 7 -32.79 27.23 51.36
N LEU A 8 -33.13 26.01 50.97
CA LEU A 8 -32.18 25.03 50.48
C LEU A 8 -31.71 25.45 49.06
N ILE A 9 -30.45 25.80 48.95
CA ILE A 9 -29.79 26.00 47.65
C ILE A 9 -29.24 24.65 47.22
N THR A 10 -29.88 23.99 46.24
CA THR A 10 -29.39 22.78 45.61
C THR A 10 -28.31 23.19 44.62
N LEU A 11 -27.06 22.93 44.96
CA LEU A 11 -25.91 23.11 44.09
C LEU A 11 -25.85 21.93 43.10
N CYS A 12 -26.34 22.14 41.88
CA CYS A 12 -26.24 21.18 40.80
C CYS A 12 -24.83 21.19 40.24
N GLY A 13 -23.96 20.29 40.71
CA GLY A 13 -22.63 20.10 40.19
C GLY A 13 -22.67 19.49 38.79
N LEU A 14 -22.39 20.27 37.74
CA LEU A 14 -22.10 19.76 36.43
C LEU A 14 -20.79 18.98 36.49
N LEU A 15 -20.86 17.65 36.53
CA LEU A 15 -19.74 16.78 36.20
C LEU A 15 -19.50 16.88 34.70
N MET A 16 -18.56 17.72 34.29
CA MET A 16 -17.99 17.62 32.96
C MET A 16 -17.22 16.30 32.89
N ALA A 17 -17.81 15.31 32.22
CA ALA A 17 -17.09 14.12 31.80
C ALA A 17 -16.01 14.55 30.84
N ALA A 18 -14.78 14.70 31.30
CA ALA A 18 -13.62 14.82 30.45
C ALA A 18 -13.51 13.50 29.65
N SER A 19 -13.87 13.54 28.38
CA SER A 19 -13.56 12.44 27.46
C SER A 19 -12.05 12.19 27.56
N PRO A 20 -11.60 10.96 27.79
CA PRO A 20 -10.19 10.65 27.70
C PRO A 20 -9.80 10.83 26.22
N PHE A 21 -9.28 11.99 25.87
CA PHE A 21 -8.46 12.09 24.68
C PHE A 21 -7.36 11.05 24.87
N ALA A 22 -7.41 9.97 24.10
CA ALA A 22 -6.32 9.01 24.04
C ALA A 22 -5.04 9.82 23.80
N ALA A 23 -4.14 9.77 24.75
CA ALA A 23 -2.86 10.45 24.66
C ALA A 23 -2.25 10.03 23.33
N ALA A 24 -2.05 10.98 22.41
CA ALA A 24 -1.42 10.72 21.13
C ALA A 24 -0.10 10.01 21.43
N GLN A 25 -0.02 8.72 21.06
CA GLN A 25 1.17 7.93 21.33
C GLN A 25 2.35 8.65 20.70
N SER A 26 3.29 9.09 21.53
CA SER A 26 4.47 9.79 21.05
C SER A 26 5.24 8.86 20.12
N CYS A 27 5.46 9.30 18.89
CA CYS A 27 6.31 8.58 17.96
C CYS A 27 7.75 8.65 18.45
N ASP A 28 8.45 7.51 18.47
CA ASP A 28 9.79 7.45 19.02
C ASP A 28 10.76 8.27 18.18
N GLN A 29 11.70 8.85 18.88
CA GLN A 29 12.92 9.38 18.26
C GLN A 29 13.70 8.24 17.60
N PRO A 30 14.57 8.53 16.60
CA PRO A 30 15.33 7.51 15.92
C PRO A 30 16.15 6.70 16.93
N GLY A 31 15.81 5.44 17.02
CA GLY A 31 16.54 4.42 17.75
C GLY A 31 17.32 3.50 16.81
N PRO A 32 18.03 2.50 17.34
CA PRO A 32 18.61 1.46 16.52
C PRO A 32 17.53 0.75 15.71
N VAL A 33 17.88 0.30 14.52
CA VAL A 33 16.99 -0.52 13.69
C VAL A 33 16.77 -1.86 14.39
N SER A 34 15.51 -2.27 14.55
CA SER A 34 15.18 -3.56 15.14
C SER A 34 15.58 -4.71 14.19
N GLU A 35 15.82 -5.89 14.73
CA GLU A 35 16.09 -7.10 13.93
C GLU A 35 14.94 -7.38 12.95
N ARG A 36 13.68 -7.24 13.40
CA ARG A 36 12.49 -7.38 12.56
C ARG A 36 12.46 -6.34 11.44
N GLY A 37 12.86 -5.11 11.71
CA GLY A 37 12.98 -4.06 10.68
C GLY A 37 14.03 -4.40 9.62
N GLN A 38 15.18 -4.93 10.04
CA GLN A 38 16.21 -5.42 9.13
C GLN A 38 15.72 -6.60 8.29
N GLN A 39 15.05 -7.56 8.92
CA GLN A 39 14.46 -8.71 8.23
C GLN A 39 13.44 -8.29 7.17
N LEU A 40 12.51 -7.40 7.50
CA LEU A 40 11.51 -6.87 6.57
C LEU A 40 12.17 -6.15 5.39
N ALA A 41 13.18 -5.34 5.65
CA ALA A 41 13.93 -4.65 4.60
C ALA A 41 14.65 -5.64 3.67
N GLN A 42 15.30 -6.67 4.23
CA GLN A 42 15.98 -7.69 3.45
C GLN A 42 14.99 -8.49 2.58
N LEU A 43 13.84 -8.88 3.13
CA LEU A 43 12.78 -9.56 2.37
C LEU A 43 12.30 -8.70 1.18
N ALA A 44 12.14 -7.39 1.37
CA ALA A 44 11.74 -6.50 0.29
C ALA A 44 12.84 -6.35 -0.77
N LEU A 45 14.11 -6.29 -0.36
CA LEU A 45 15.26 -6.27 -1.27
C LEU A 45 15.37 -7.56 -2.08
N ASP A 46 15.14 -8.72 -1.45
CA ASP A 46 15.16 -10.02 -2.10
C ASP A 46 14.02 -10.14 -3.12
N GLU A 47 12.80 -9.69 -2.77
CA GLU A 47 11.68 -9.65 -3.71
C GLU A 47 11.97 -8.71 -4.89
N TYR A 48 12.54 -7.53 -4.62
CA TYR A 48 12.97 -6.62 -5.69
C TYR A 48 13.99 -7.27 -6.63
N ALA A 49 14.99 -7.95 -6.07
CA ALA A 49 16.02 -8.63 -6.86
C ALA A 49 15.44 -9.77 -7.70
N GLN A 50 14.55 -10.57 -7.12
CA GLN A 50 13.88 -11.67 -7.83
C GLN A 50 12.90 -11.17 -8.91
N PHE A 51 12.22 -10.05 -8.66
CA PHE A 51 11.34 -9.42 -9.63
C PHE A 51 12.10 -8.68 -10.72
N ASN A 52 13.36 -8.33 -10.50
CA ASN A 52 14.15 -7.42 -11.34
C ASN A 52 13.40 -6.11 -11.61
N GLY A 53 12.90 -5.49 -10.57
CA GLY A 53 11.93 -4.40 -10.63
C GLY A 53 12.45 -3.05 -11.10
N HIS A 54 11.56 -2.09 -11.11
CA HIS A 54 11.82 -0.71 -11.52
C HIS A 54 12.68 0.06 -10.52
N ARG A 55 13.31 1.16 -10.96
CA ARG A 55 13.96 2.15 -10.10
C ARG A 55 13.51 3.56 -10.41
N ILE A 56 13.13 4.29 -9.37
CA ILE A 56 12.80 5.71 -9.41
C ILE A 56 13.93 6.46 -8.69
N ASP A 57 14.53 7.44 -9.37
CA ASP A 57 15.60 8.25 -8.80
C ASP A 57 15.08 9.32 -7.81
N ALA A 58 16.00 10.07 -7.20
CA ALA A 58 15.65 11.12 -6.23
C ALA A 58 14.90 12.31 -6.85
N GLN A 59 14.85 12.43 -8.16
CA GLN A 59 14.09 13.41 -8.91
C GLN A 59 12.70 12.88 -9.33
N GLY A 60 12.34 11.67 -8.91
CA GLY A 60 11.07 11.04 -9.22
C GLY A 60 10.97 10.50 -10.65
N ARG A 61 12.08 10.31 -11.34
CA ARG A 61 12.11 9.76 -12.69
C ARG A 61 12.29 8.24 -12.66
N LEU A 62 11.51 7.54 -13.46
CA LEU A 62 11.72 6.11 -13.72
C LEU A 62 12.94 5.96 -14.66
N TRP A 63 14.10 5.61 -14.10
CA TRP A 63 15.35 5.54 -14.85
C TRP A 63 15.81 4.10 -15.18
N LYS A 64 15.27 3.11 -14.47
CA LYS A 64 15.42 1.69 -14.81
C LYS A 64 14.05 1.07 -14.95
N PHE A 65 13.76 0.54 -16.12
CA PHE A 65 12.66 -0.38 -16.35
C PHE A 65 13.11 -1.79 -15.93
N GLY A 66 12.28 -2.46 -15.15
CA GLY A 66 12.40 -3.86 -14.82
C GLY A 66 11.17 -4.60 -15.32
N ASN A 67 10.95 -5.81 -14.81
CA ASN A 67 9.82 -6.62 -15.21
C ASN A 67 8.50 -6.06 -14.66
N VAL A 68 7.43 -6.27 -15.39
CA VAL A 68 6.05 -5.97 -14.99
C VAL A 68 5.29 -7.26 -14.63
N GLU A 69 4.19 -7.12 -13.91
CA GLU A 69 3.46 -8.20 -13.26
C GLU A 69 3.00 -9.35 -14.17
N VAL A 70 2.78 -9.09 -15.46
CA VAL A 70 2.22 -10.06 -16.41
C VAL A 70 3.25 -10.70 -17.33
N GLU A 71 4.53 -10.34 -17.21
CA GLU A 71 5.57 -10.88 -18.07
C GLU A 71 5.77 -12.38 -17.84
N SER A 72 5.90 -13.10 -18.95
CA SER A 72 6.09 -14.54 -19.00
C SER A 72 7.51 -14.96 -19.29
N GLU A 73 8.41 -14.00 -19.49
CA GLU A 73 9.83 -14.30 -19.62
C GLU A 73 10.45 -14.57 -18.24
N PRO A 74 11.36 -15.53 -18.11
CA PRO A 74 12.04 -15.77 -16.86
C PRO A 74 12.87 -14.53 -16.48
N LEU A 75 12.83 -14.17 -15.20
CA LEU A 75 13.58 -13.01 -14.65
C LEU A 75 15.09 -13.16 -14.82
N VAL A 76 15.56 -14.40 -14.93
CA VAL A 76 16.95 -14.79 -15.21
C VAL A 76 16.96 -16.03 -16.08
N ASP A 77 17.69 -16.02 -17.17
CA ASP A 77 17.81 -17.15 -18.08
C ASP A 77 18.24 -18.43 -17.35
N GLY A 78 17.62 -19.55 -17.69
CA GLY A 78 17.93 -20.87 -17.14
C GLY A 78 17.49 -21.09 -15.69
N GLN A 79 16.71 -20.17 -15.09
CA GLN A 79 16.19 -20.33 -13.74
C GLN A 79 14.80 -21.02 -13.73
N PRO A 80 14.45 -21.70 -12.61
CA PRO A 80 13.14 -22.31 -12.46
C PRO A 80 11.98 -21.36 -12.73
N GLY A 81 10.89 -21.89 -13.27
CA GLY A 81 9.73 -21.11 -13.68
C GLY A 81 8.93 -20.41 -12.55
N ASP A 82 9.34 -20.54 -11.27
CA ASP A 82 8.78 -19.75 -10.18
C ASP A 82 9.35 -18.33 -10.12
N ARG A 83 10.33 -18.00 -10.97
CA ARG A 83 10.92 -16.67 -11.11
C ARG A 83 10.24 -15.79 -12.18
N TYR A 84 9.11 -16.16 -12.68
CA TYR A 84 8.27 -15.26 -13.46
C TYR A 84 7.64 -14.21 -12.57
N ALA A 85 7.57 -12.95 -13.04
CA ALA A 85 6.98 -11.85 -12.27
C ALA A 85 5.55 -12.15 -11.85
N TRP A 86 4.71 -12.66 -12.75
CA TRP A 86 3.32 -13.01 -12.45
C TRP A 86 3.20 -14.10 -11.38
N ARG A 87 4.13 -15.08 -11.32
CA ARG A 87 4.14 -16.12 -10.28
C ARG A 87 4.49 -15.54 -8.92
N ARG A 88 5.36 -14.52 -8.87
CA ARG A 88 5.62 -13.79 -7.62
C ARG A 88 4.36 -13.09 -7.13
N VAL A 89 3.68 -12.32 -7.98
CA VAL A 89 2.43 -11.63 -7.63
C VAL A 89 1.34 -12.63 -7.24
N TRP A 90 1.22 -13.74 -7.97
CA TRP A 90 0.30 -14.81 -7.58
C TRP A 90 0.57 -15.34 -6.17
N ARG A 91 1.83 -15.52 -5.79
CA ARG A 91 2.23 -15.93 -4.44
C ARG A 91 1.83 -14.91 -3.39
N TYR A 92 1.94 -13.61 -3.66
CA TYR A 92 1.47 -12.58 -2.73
C TYR A 92 -0.05 -12.70 -2.46
N TRP A 93 -0.82 -12.95 -3.51
CA TRP A 93 -2.26 -13.18 -3.40
C TRP A 93 -2.59 -14.46 -2.65
N GLN A 94 -1.90 -15.56 -2.92
CA GLN A 94 -2.10 -16.82 -2.20
C GLN A 94 -1.79 -16.67 -0.70
N THR A 95 -0.68 -16.03 -0.35
CA THR A 95 -0.34 -15.75 1.06
C THR A 95 -1.40 -14.89 1.72
N LEU A 96 -1.88 -13.86 1.06
CA LEU A 96 -2.95 -13.04 1.61
C LEU A 96 -4.23 -13.84 1.84
N ASP A 97 -4.60 -14.72 0.93
CA ASP A 97 -5.81 -15.55 1.05
C ASP A 97 -5.74 -16.53 2.23
N THR A 98 -4.55 -16.98 2.65
CA THR A 98 -4.38 -17.80 3.87
C THR A 98 -4.70 -17.02 5.14
N HIS A 99 -4.40 -15.72 5.21
CA HIS A 99 -4.66 -14.86 6.36
C HIS A 99 -6.05 -14.20 6.32
N SER A 100 -6.62 -14.06 5.14
CA SER A 100 -7.93 -13.46 4.90
C SER A 100 -8.69 -14.30 3.87
N PRO A 101 -9.22 -15.45 4.30
CA PRO A 101 -9.91 -16.39 3.42
C PRO A 101 -11.03 -15.75 2.63
N GLY A 102 -11.18 -16.12 1.36
CA GLY A 102 -12.14 -15.54 0.43
C GLY A 102 -11.66 -14.27 -0.26
N THR A 103 -10.44 -13.80 0.01
CA THR A 103 -9.88 -12.63 -0.69
C THR A 103 -9.83 -12.85 -2.20
N LEU A 104 -9.44 -14.04 -2.65
CA LEU A 104 -9.41 -14.39 -4.07
C LEU A 104 -10.80 -14.48 -4.69
N GLU A 105 -11.82 -14.85 -3.93
CA GLU A 105 -13.22 -14.90 -4.40
C GLU A 105 -13.77 -13.55 -4.83
N LEU A 106 -13.23 -12.47 -4.25
CA LEU A 106 -13.63 -11.11 -4.57
C LEU A 106 -12.94 -10.56 -5.82
N ARG A 107 -11.96 -11.28 -6.35
CA ARG A 107 -11.20 -10.82 -7.54
C ARG A 107 -12.01 -11.04 -8.80
N ARG A 108 -11.79 -10.17 -9.77
CA ARG A 108 -12.53 -10.13 -11.02
C ARG A 108 -11.58 -10.08 -12.20
N ILE A 109 -12.03 -10.66 -13.28
CA ILE A 109 -11.44 -10.50 -14.62
C ILE A 109 -12.43 -9.71 -15.45
N THR A 110 -11.96 -8.67 -16.12
CA THR A 110 -12.81 -7.79 -16.94
C THR A 110 -12.41 -7.93 -18.41
N TRP A 111 -13.38 -7.93 -19.28
CA TRP A 111 -13.13 -7.92 -20.73
C TRP A 111 -13.92 -6.81 -21.40
N ALA A 112 -13.33 -6.27 -22.47
CA ALA A 112 -13.91 -5.20 -23.26
C ALA A 112 -14.95 -5.74 -24.28
N PRO A 113 -15.93 -4.91 -24.68
CA PRO A 113 -16.82 -5.25 -25.78
C PRO A 113 -16.06 -5.53 -27.08
N GLY A 114 -16.57 -6.42 -27.88
CA GLY A 114 -16.07 -6.70 -29.23
C GLY A 114 -14.84 -7.61 -29.31
N LEU A 115 -14.38 -8.19 -28.19
CA LEU A 115 -13.24 -9.11 -28.20
C LEU A 115 -13.50 -10.36 -29.06
N LEU A 116 -14.74 -10.79 -29.21
CA LEU A 116 -15.16 -11.93 -30.03
C LEU A 116 -16.22 -11.52 -31.07
N ASP A 117 -16.05 -10.36 -31.68
CA ASP A 117 -16.97 -9.77 -32.68
C ASP A 117 -18.41 -9.50 -32.16
N ASP A 118 -18.63 -9.60 -30.88
CA ASP A 118 -19.91 -9.28 -30.24
C ASP A 118 -19.80 -8.07 -29.32
N PRO A 119 -20.32 -6.90 -29.74
CA PRO A 119 -20.26 -5.68 -28.93
C PRO A 119 -21.07 -5.76 -27.64
N ALA A 120 -21.96 -6.77 -27.49
CA ALA A 120 -22.75 -6.97 -26.27
C ALA A 120 -22.02 -7.78 -25.20
N THR A 121 -20.87 -8.37 -25.50
CA THR A 121 -20.16 -9.31 -24.59
C THR A 121 -19.20 -8.66 -23.60
N ALA A 122 -19.20 -7.33 -23.43
CA ALA A 122 -18.48 -6.74 -22.32
C ALA A 122 -18.94 -7.33 -21.00
N GLY A 123 -18.01 -7.87 -20.22
CA GLY A 123 -18.41 -8.56 -19.02
C GLY A 123 -17.33 -8.54 -17.95
N ARG A 124 -17.74 -9.07 -16.81
CA ARG A 124 -16.89 -9.23 -15.66
C ARG A 124 -17.26 -10.52 -14.95
N SER A 125 -16.30 -11.41 -14.77
CA SER A 125 -16.50 -12.65 -14.05
C SER A 125 -15.64 -12.71 -12.80
N ARG A 126 -16.07 -13.52 -11.81
CA ARG A 126 -15.23 -13.81 -10.67
C ARG A 126 -14.10 -14.73 -11.09
N PHE A 127 -12.93 -14.50 -10.54
CA PHE A 127 -11.76 -15.35 -10.78
C PHE A 127 -12.04 -16.82 -10.41
N THR A 128 -12.73 -17.05 -9.29
CA THR A 128 -13.12 -18.39 -8.83
C THR A 128 -14.08 -19.10 -9.76
N GLU A 129 -15.05 -18.40 -10.35
CA GLU A 129 -15.99 -18.96 -11.32
C GLU A 129 -15.28 -19.52 -12.55
N LEU A 130 -14.28 -18.77 -13.05
CA LEU A 130 -13.46 -19.23 -14.19
C LEU A 130 -12.58 -20.42 -13.81
N ARG A 131 -12.00 -20.43 -12.61
CA ARG A 131 -11.25 -21.59 -12.10
C ARG A 131 -12.12 -22.83 -12.00
N GLU A 132 -13.29 -22.72 -11.36
CA GLU A 132 -14.23 -23.82 -11.23
C GLU A 132 -14.71 -24.36 -12.58
N PHE A 133 -14.95 -23.47 -13.56
CA PHE A 133 -15.26 -23.87 -14.92
C PHE A 133 -14.14 -24.72 -15.53
N LEU A 134 -12.88 -24.32 -15.38
CA LEU A 134 -11.71 -25.07 -15.84
C LEU A 134 -11.53 -26.39 -15.10
N ASP A 135 -11.81 -26.42 -13.78
CA ASP A 135 -11.68 -27.63 -12.95
C ASP A 135 -12.74 -28.69 -13.29
N LYS A 136 -13.90 -28.28 -13.81
CA LYS A 136 -15.01 -29.17 -14.24
C LYS A 136 -14.86 -29.68 -15.66
N ARG A 137 -13.89 -29.18 -16.44
CA ARG A 137 -13.65 -29.69 -17.80
C ARG A 137 -13.19 -31.14 -17.77
N PRO A 138 -13.58 -31.98 -18.78
CA PRO A 138 -13.07 -33.34 -18.92
C PRO A 138 -11.53 -33.34 -18.97
N LYS A 139 -10.91 -34.20 -18.17
CA LYS A 139 -9.43 -34.31 -18.12
C LYS A 139 -8.80 -34.90 -19.38
N ASP A 140 -9.60 -35.37 -20.31
CA ASP A 140 -9.16 -35.91 -21.62
C ASP A 140 -8.87 -34.80 -22.62
N ALA A 141 -9.25 -33.54 -22.31
CA ALA A 141 -8.78 -32.39 -23.04
C ALA A 141 -7.28 -32.21 -22.79
N ASP A 142 -6.53 -31.81 -23.81
CA ASP A 142 -5.09 -31.59 -23.78
C ASP A 142 -4.66 -30.88 -22.47
N ALA A 143 -4.03 -31.61 -21.55
CA ALA A 143 -3.61 -31.15 -20.24
C ALA A 143 -2.70 -29.90 -20.32
N LYS A 144 -1.94 -29.80 -21.42
CA LYS A 144 -1.10 -28.64 -21.70
C LYS A 144 -1.95 -27.38 -22.02
N MET A 145 -3.05 -27.56 -22.76
CA MET A 145 -3.96 -26.46 -23.06
C MET A 145 -4.66 -25.97 -21.80
N ASP A 146 -5.07 -26.88 -20.92
CA ASP A 146 -5.69 -26.50 -19.63
C ASP A 146 -4.72 -25.72 -18.73
N GLU A 147 -3.44 -26.08 -18.71
CA GLU A 147 -2.41 -25.32 -17.97
C GLU A 147 -2.23 -23.92 -18.56
N ILE A 148 -2.15 -23.78 -19.89
CA ILE A 148 -2.04 -22.49 -20.57
C ILE A 148 -3.23 -21.59 -20.23
N VAL A 149 -4.45 -22.13 -20.28
CA VAL A 149 -5.66 -21.36 -19.97
C VAL A 149 -5.69 -20.95 -18.50
N ARG A 150 -5.30 -21.83 -17.57
CA ARG A 150 -5.19 -21.50 -16.13
C ARG A 150 -4.18 -20.38 -15.89
N GLU A 151 -3.02 -20.45 -16.51
CA GLU A 151 -2.02 -19.38 -16.45
C GLU A 151 -2.58 -18.06 -16.97
N ALA A 152 -3.25 -18.08 -18.12
CA ALA A 152 -3.85 -16.89 -18.71
C ALA A 152 -4.90 -16.25 -17.79
N VAL A 153 -5.75 -17.06 -17.14
CA VAL A 153 -6.76 -16.60 -16.16
C VAL A 153 -6.10 -15.96 -14.94
N VAL A 154 -5.04 -16.56 -14.39
CA VAL A 154 -4.30 -15.99 -13.26
C VAL A 154 -3.66 -14.66 -13.63
N ARG A 155 -3.00 -14.60 -14.80
CA ARG A 155 -2.34 -13.37 -15.28
C ARG A 155 -3.34 -12.25 -15.55
N ALA A 156 -4.51 -12.55 -16.10
CA ALA A 156 -5.59 -11.57 -16.29
C ALA A 156 -6.08 -11.04 -14.92
N MET A 157 -6.28 -11.92 -13.94
CA MET A 157 -6.68 -11.49 -12.60
C MET A 157 -5.65 -10.57 -11.94
N ILE A 158 -4.36 -10.88 -12.07
CA ILE A 158 -3.25 -10.06 -11.54
C ILE A 158 -3.26 -8.68 -12.19
N SER A 159 -3.39 -8.62 -13.51
CA SER A 159 -3.43 -7.38 -14.30
C SER A 159 -4.62 -6.48 -13.92
N ASP A 160 -5.78 -7.08 -13.68
CA ASP A 160 -7.02 -6.37 -13.33
C ASP A 160 -7.09 -5.95 -11.86
N THR A 161 -6.16 -6.41 -11.02
CA THR A 161 -6.28 -6.25 -9.56
C THR A 161 -5.01 -5.65 -8.93
N PRO A 162 -5.08 -4.43 -8.37
CA PRO A 162 -3.95 -3.82 -7.68
C PRO A 162 -3.45 -4.69 -6.52
N TRP A 163 -2.19 -5.10 -6.55
CA TRP A 163 -1.59 -6.04 -5.60
C TRP A 163 -0.60 -5.42 -4.60
N SER A 164 -0.53 -4.08 -4.53
CA SER A 164 0.43 -3.41 -3.65
C SER A 164 0.27 -3.77 -2.17
N ALA A 165 -0.98 -3.88 -1.69
CA ALA A 165 -1.24 -4.26 -0.31
C ALA A 165 -1.01 -5.76 -0.05
N ALA A 166 -1.23 -6.62 -1.06
CA ALA A 166 -0.89 -8.04 -0.99
C ALA A 166 0.63 -8.25 -0.89
N PHE A 167 1.43 -7.43 -1.58
CA PHE A 167 2.90 -7.43 -1.45
C PHE A 167 3.33 -7.10 -0.01
N ILE A 168 2.81 -6.04 0.59
CA ILE A 168 3.11 -5.69 1.99
C ILE A 168 2.67 -6.83 2.93
N SER A 169 1.46 -7.37 2.75
CA SER A 169 0.97 -8.51 3.53
C SER A 169 1.90 -9.72 3.41
N TYR A 170 2.39 -10.02 2.21
CA TYR A 170 3.37 -11.07 2.00
C TYR A 170 4.68 -10.85 2.78
N LEU A 171 5.22 -9.62 2.78
CA LEU A 171 6.43 -9.31 3.55
C LEU A 171 6.21 -9.50 5.05
N MET A 172 5.04 -9.10 5.57
CA MET A 172 4.69 -9.26 6.99
C MET A 172 4.58 -10.75 7.38
N ASP A 173 3.95 -11.57 6.54
CA ASP A 173 3.89 -13.02 6.72
C ASP A 173 5.29 -13.65 6.75
N ARG A 174 6.14 -13.30 5.78
CA ARG A 174 7.52 -13.82 5.70
C ARG A 174 8.39 -13.39 6.87
N ALA A 175 8.08 -12.26 7.51
CA ALA A 175 8.73 -11.80 8.73
C ALA A 175 8.10 -12.39 10.00
N GLY A 176 7.09 -13.28 9.87
CA GLY A 176 6.47 -13.99 10.97
C GLY A 176 5.54 -13.16 11.85
N LEU A 177 4.94 -12.08 11.33
CA LEU A 177 3.94 -11.33 12.08
C LEU A 177 2.65 -12.13 12.18
N SER A 178 2.07 -12.18 13.38
CA SER A 178 0.76 -12.81 13.59
C SER A 178 -0.39 -11.92 13.10
N ALA A 179 -1.61 -12.46 13.04
CA ALA A 179 -2.80 -11.71 12.65
C ALA A 179 -3.18 -10.62 13.68
N GLU A 180 -2.73 -10.74 14.92
CA GLU A 180 -2.87 -9.73 15.98
C GLU A 180 -1.85 -8.59 15.78
N GLU A 181 -0.62 -8.92 15.37
CA GLU A 181 0.46 -7.96 15.13
C GLU A 181 0.26 -7.17 13.83
N PHE A 182 -0.39 -7.77 12.82
CA PHE A 182 -0.64 -7.10 11.53
C PHE A 182 -1.96 -7.56 10.89
N ARG A 183 -2.80 -6.60 10.52
CA ARG A 183 -4.07 -6.87 9.85
C ARG A 183 -3.86 -7.09 8.35
N TYR A 184 -3.80 -8.33 7.95
CA TYR A 184 -3.64 -8.73 6.55
C TYR A 184 -4.81 -8.27 5.68
N SER A 185 -4.52 -7.59 4.56
CA SER A 185 -5.55 -7.06 3.67
C SER A 185 -5.04 -6.76 2.27
N ALA A 186 -5.96 -6.80 1.30
CA ALA A 186 -5.75 -6.32 -0.07
C ALA A 186 -5.85 -4.79 -0.20
N ALA A 187 -6.06 -4.06 0.91
CA ALA A 187 -6.16 -2.61 0.93
C ALA A 187 -5.32 -2.02 2.07
N HIS A 188 -4.45 -1.08 1.75
CA HIS A 188 -3.54 -0.47 2.72
C HIS A 188 -4.25 0.22 3.87
N ALA A 189 -5.38 0.91 3.60
CA ALA A 189 -6.14 1.62 4.63
C ALA A 189 -6.59 0.69 5.77
N VAL A 190 -6.87 -0.59 5.48
CA VAL A 190 -7.33 -1.57 6.46
C VAL A 190 -6.28 -1.87 7.52
N TYR A 191 -5.00 -1.96 7.15
CA TYR A 191 -3.93 -2.18 8.13
C TYR A 191 -3.32 -0.89 8.68
N ILE A 192 -3.56 0.28 8.04
CA ILE A 192 -3.20 1.57 8.60
C ILE A 192 -4.11 1.93 9.78
N ARG A 193 -5.39 1.54 9.71
CA ARG A 193 -6.39 1.86 10.74
C ARG A 193 -5.99 1.45 12.15
N PRO A 194 -5.62 0.19 12.46
CA PRO A 194 -5.21 -0.20 13.81
C PRO A 194 -4.00 0.56 14.33
N ALA A 195 -3.08 0.94 13.43
CA ALA A 195 -1.92 1.76 13.80
C ALA A 195 -2.32 3.18 14.20
N LEU A 196 -3.33 3.78 13.55
CA LEU A 196 -3.90 5.10 13.88
C LEU A 196 -4.73 5.04 15.16
N GLU A 197 -5.48 3.96 15.37
CA GLU A 197 -6.28 3.71 16.58
C GLU A 197 -5.38 3.40 17.80
N GLY A 198 -4.10 3.14 17.61
CA GLY A 198 -3.16 2.79 18.66
C GLY A 198 -3.42 1.40 19.26
N GLN A 199 -3.94 0.47 18.47
CA GLN A 199 -4.31 -0.88 18.90
C GLN A 199 -3.16 -1.53 19.70
N GLU A 200 -3.48 -2.04 20.88
CA GLU A 200 -2.52 -2.77 21.72
C GLU A 200 -2.06 -4.06 21.03
N GLY A 201 -0.79 -4.41 21.16
CA GLY A 201 -0.21 -5.58 20.50
C GLY A 201 0.04 -5.43 19.00
N TYR A 202 -0.44 -4.35 18.37
CA TYR A 202 -0.20 -4.11 16.95
C TYR A 202 1.26 -3.74 16.71
N ALA A 203 1.92 -4.35 15.71
CA ALA A 203 3.35 -4.16 15.46
C ALA A 203 3.74 -2.75 15.01
N TYR A 204 2.77 -1.98 14.53
CA TYR A 204 2.99 -0.63 14.01
C TYR A 204 2.18 0.41 14.78
N ARG A 205 2.70 1.62 14.87
CA ARG A 205 1.96 2.82 15.26
C ARG A 205 2.02 3.84 14.13
N ALA A 206 0.95 4.60 13.95
CA ALA A 206 0.90 5.65 12.93
C ALA A 206 1.44 6.97 13.49
N CYS A 207 2.31 7.59 12.69
CA CYS A 207 2.99 8.84 13.01
C CYS A 207 2.83 9.83 11.85
N ASP A 208 2.91 11.13 12.17
CA ASP A 208 2.98 12.17 11.13
C ASP A 208 4.34 12.09 10.41
N VAL A 209 4.31 11.81 9.12
CA VAL A 209 5.50 11.71 8.27
C VAL A 209 6.33 13.01 8.24
N ARG A 210 5.69 14.16 8.52
CA ARG A 210 6.35 15.47 8.56
C ARG A 210 7.07 15.76 9.89
N ARG A 211 6.80 14.98 10.93
CA ARG A 211 7.31 15.20 12.29
C ARG A 211 8.19 14.06 12.77
N THR A 212 8.14 12.92 12.12
CA THR A 212 8.79 11.70 12.60
C THR A 212 9.88 11.27 11.62
N GLN A 213 11.03 10.91 12.17
CA GLN A 213 12.13 10.34 11.39
C GLN A 213 11.84 8.88 11.08
N PRO A 214 11.95 8.44 9.82
CA PRO A 214 11.77 7.04 9.45
C PRO A 214 12.90 6.16 9.97
N ARG A 215 12.59 4.87 10.13
CA ARG A 215 13.53 3.78 10.42
C ARG A 215 13.39 2.69 9.35
N VAL A 216 14.41 1.87 9.20
CA VAL A 216 14.34 0.69 8.34
C VAL A 216 13.28 -0.27 8.90
N GLY A 217 12.41 -0.77 8.04
CA GLY A 217 11.24 -1.59 8.40
C GLY A 217 9.95 -0.81 8.60
N ASP A 218 10.00 0.52 8.69
CA ASP A 218 8.79 1.35 8.73
C ASP A 218 8.06 1.32 7.37
N LEU A 219 6.74 1.54 7.40
CA LEU A 219 5.97 1.78 6.18
C LEU A 219 5.68 3.26 6.02
N ILE A 220 5.93 3.80 4.84
CA ILE A 220 5.54 5.17 4.50
C ILE A 220 4.36 5.15 3.53
N CYS A 221 3.26 5.84 3.90
CA CYS A 221 1.98 5.69 3.23
C CYS A 221 1.42 7.02 2.72
N TYR A 222 0.71 6.95 1.60
CA TYR A 222 0.05 8.10 0.98
C TYR A 222 -1.37 7.80 0.50
N GLY A 223 -2.21 8.85 0.47
CA GLY A 223 -3.55 8.79 -0.10
C GLY A 223 -3.52 8.87 -1.63
N ARG A 224 -4.42 8.10 -2.27
CA ARG A 224 -4.64 8.07 -3.73
C ARG A 224 -6.10 8.40 -4.02
N ALA A 225 -6.46 8.67 -5.24
CA ALA A 225 -7.79 8.99 -5.77
C ALA A 225 -8.00 10.48 -6.07
N ALA A 226 -9.18 10.80 -6.61
CA ALA A 226 -9.54 12.19 -6.95
C ALA A 226 -9.62 13.11 -5.71
N LYS A 227 -9.99 12.54 -4.55
CA LYS A 227 -10.01 13.23 -3.24
C LYS A 227 -9.13 12.45 -2.25
N PRO A 228 -7.81 12.56 -2.33
CA PRO A 228 -6.92 11.81 -1.46
C PRO A 228 -6.89 12.38 -0.04
N LEU A 229 -6.57 11.52 0.94
CA LEU A 229 -6.14 11.98 2.26
C LEU A 229 -4.75 12.62 2.10
N LYS A 230 -4.64 13.92 2.37
CA LYS A 230 -3.46 14.73 2.02
C LYS A 230 -2.47 14.89 3.15
N SER A 231 -2.91 14.72 4.39
CA SER A 231 -2.13 14.97 5.60
C SER A 231 -2.42 13.93 6.67
N PHE A 232 -1.55 13.83 7.67
CA PHE A 232 -1.77 12.97 8.85
C PHE A 232 -3.08 13.31 9.57
N ALA A 233 -3.42 14.60 9.66
CA ALA A 233 -4.68 15.03 10.27
C ALA A 233 -5.91 14.51 9.50
N ASP A 234 -5.86 14.46 8.17
CA ASP A 234 -6.95 13.88 7.37
C ASP A 234 -7.13 12.39 7.66
N TRP A 235 -6.03 11.64 7.81
CA TRP A 235 -6.05 10.23 8.17
C TRP A 235 -6.65 10.02 9.55
N GLN A 236 -6.28 10.85 10.54
CA GLN A 236 -6.84 10.77 11.88
C GLN A 236 -8.34 11.12 11.91
N ALA A 237 -8.74 12.17 11.18
CA ALA A 237 -10.13 12.62 11.12
C ALA A 237 -11.07 11.57 10.50
N GLN A 238 -10.55 10.71 9.62
CA GLN A 238 -11.33 9.68 8.91
C GLN A 238 -11.00 8.26 9.37
N VAL A 239 -10.39 8.08 10.53
CA VAL A 239 -9.90 6.76 10.99
C VAL A 239 -11.02 5.72 11.05
N SER A 240 -12.22 6.07 11.48
CA SER A 240 -13.38 5.17 11.55
C SER A 240 -13.87 4.69 10.18
N GLU A 241 -13.56 5.44 9.11
CA GLU A 241 -14.01 5.18 7.75
C GLU A 241 -12.95 4.47 6.90
N LEU A 242 -11.76 4.20 7.48
CA LEU A 242 -10.68 3.52 6.77
C LEU A 242 -11.03 2.05 6.53
N ASP A 243 -11.36 1.75 5.29
CA ASP A 243 -11.71 0.42 4.81
C ASP A 243 -11.14 0.15 3.40
N THR A 244 -11.61 -0.90 2.76
CA THR A 244 -11.17 -1.32 1.41
C THR A 244 -11.48 -0.30 0.30
N ARG A 245 -12.35 0.68 0.54
CA ARG A 245 -12.73 1.72 -0.43
C ARG A 245 -11.75 2.87 -0.45
N VAL A 246 -11.02 3.10 0.65
CA VAL A 246 -10.04 4.17 0.75
C VAL A 246 -8.79 3.84 -0.07
N LYS A 247 -8.63 4.57 -1.18
CA LYS A 247 -7.49 4.39 -2.09
C LYS A 247 -6.22 4.94 -1.45
N SER A 248 -5.26 4.06 -1.21
CA SER A 248 -3.99 4.39 -0.56
C SER A 248 -2.87 3.48 -1.05
N HIS A 249 -1.64 3.80 -0.67
CA HIS A 249 -0.46 3.01 -0.97
C HIS A 249 0.57 3.15 0.15
N CYS A 250 1.36 2.11 0.38
CA CYS A 250 2.49 2.12 1.30
C CYS A 250 3.71 1.49 0.64
N ASP A 251 4.86 2.13 0.83
CA ASP A 251 6.18 1.56 0.58
C ASP A 251 6.82 1.18 1.92
N ILE A 252 7.68 0.16 1.92
CA ILE A 252 8.53 -0.17 3.07
C ILE A 252 9.88 0.54 2.98
N VAL A 253 10.37 1.09 4.08
CA VAL A 253 11.70 1.71 4.18
C VAL A 253 12.75 0.61 4.28
N VAL A 254 13.65 0.53 3.29
CA VAL A 254 14.66 -0.53 3.22
C VAL A 254 16.07 -0.05 3.53
N LYS A 255 16.35 1.25 3.35
CA LYS A 255 17.66 1.82 3.63
C LYS A 255 17.56 3.30 3.96
N LEU A 256 18.42 3.73 4.87
CA LEU A 256 18.60 5.14 5.23
C LEU A 256 20.07 5.53 5.10
N ASP A 257 20.33 6.58 4.37
CA ASP A 257 21.63 7.26 4.33
C ASP A 257 21.42 8.68 4.86
N ARG A 258 21.62 8.84 6.17
CA ARG A 258 21.41 10.14 6.83
C ARG A 258 22.46 11.18 6.44
N LYS A 259 23.67 10.74 6.07
CA LYS A 259 24.73 11.65 5.60
C LYS A 259 24.42 12.22 4.22
N ALA A 260 23.88 11.40 3.34
CA ALA A 260 23.44 11.82 2.01
C ALA A 260 21.99 12.37 2.00
N ALA A 261 21.33 12.44 3.16
CA ALA A 261 19.92 12.83 3.31
C ALA A 261 18.97 12.04 2.38
N LYS A 262 19.14 10.70 2.33
CA LYS A 262 18.38 9.81 1.45
C LYS A 262 17.70 8.69 2.20
N MET A 263 16.52 8.31 1.70
CA MET A 263 15.75 7.17 2.13
C MET A 263 15.37 6.34 0.90
N ASP A 264 15.69 5.05 0.93
CA ASP A 264 15.27 4.12 -0.10
C ASP A 264 14.04 3.35 0.39
N THR A 265 13.01 3.27 -0.45
CA THR A 265 11.76 2.55 -0.15
C THR A 265 11.43 1.56 -1.26
N MET A 266 10.64 0.54 -0.94
CA MET A 266 10.13 -0.42 -1.91
C MET A 266 8.61 -0.55 -1.80
N GLY A 267 7.94 -0.47 -2.95
CA GLY A 267 6.51 -0.66 -3.09
C GLY A 267 6.19 -1.72 -4.14
N GLY A 268 5.17 -2.53 -3.87
CA GLY A 268 4.58 -3.43 -4.86
C GLY A 268 3.57 -2.69 -5.74
N ASN A 269 3.41 -3.11 -6.98
CA ASN A 269 2.48 -2.51 -7.94
C ASN A 269 2.65 -0.99 -8.14
N VAL A 270 3.89 -0.53 -8.09
CA VAL A 270 4.26 0.82 -8.52
C VAL A 270 4.70 0.71 -9.97
N GLU A 271 3.92 1.30 -10.90
CA GLU A 271 4.08 1.11 -12.34
C GLU A 271 4.11 -0.39 -12.72
N GLN A 272 3.20 -1.18 -12.11
CA GLN A 272 3.03 -2.63 -12.34
C GLN A 272 4.24 -3.49 -11.98
N SER A 273 5.13 -2.99 -11.11
CA SER A 273 6.37 -3.67 -10.70
C SER A 273 6.59 -3.62 -9.18
N VAL A 274 7.52 -4.41 -8.68
CA VAL A 274 8.19 -4.13 -7.41
C VAL A 274 9.21 -3.04 -7.66
N THR A 275 9.01 -1.88 -7.09
CA THR A 275 9.75 -0.68 -7.45
C THR A 275 10.57 -0.14 -6.28
N TRP A 276 11.86 0.10 -6.54
CA TRP A 276 12.76 0.79 -5.64
C TRP A 276 12.68 2.29 -5.89
N ARG A 277 12.28 3.04 -4.87
CA ARG A 277 12.15 4.49 -4.91
C ARG A 277 13.19 5.15 -4.02
N LYS A 278 13.82 6.22 -4.51
CA LYS A 278 14.73 7.07 -3.73
C LYS A 278 14.00 8.35 -3.33
N LEU A 279 13.85 8.55 -2.02
CA LEU A 279 13.29 9.77 -1.44
C LEU A 279 14.40 10.58 -0.78
N MET A 280 14.20 11.89 -0.68
CA MET A 280 15.10 12.78 0.05
C MET A 280 14.58 13.02 1.46
N LEU A 281 15.50 13.17 2.39
CA LEU A 281 15.23 13.63 3.75
C LEU A 281 15.51 15.12 3.88
N ASP A 282 14.92 15.76 4.88
CA ASP A 282 15.27 17.11 5.28
C ASP A 282 16.48 17.10 6.24
N ASP A 283 16.91 18.28 6.66
CA ASP A 283 18.01 18.48 7.62
C ASP A 283 17.75 17.88 9.01
N GLN A 284 16.48 17.63 9.33
CA GLN A 284 16.06 16.95 10.55
C GLN A 284 15.89 15.43 10.36
N GLY A 285 16.24 14.89 9.19
CA GLY A 285 16.16 13.46 8.88
C GLY A 285 14.73 12.93 8.66
N ARG A 286 13.76 13.79 8.39
CA ARG A 286 12.37 13.47 8.07
C ARG A 286 12.17 13.49 6.55
N LEU A 287 11.03 13.01 6.06
CA LEU A 287 10.72 13.14 4.63
C LEU A 287 10.75 14.60 4.20
N SER A 288 11.52 14.89 3.15
CA SER A 288 11.63 16.24 2.59
C SER A 288 10.29 16.72 2.04
N THR A 289 9.95 17.98 2.30
CA THR A 289 8.72 18.63 1.82
C THR A 289 8.60 18.65 0.30
N ARG A 290 9.70 18.52 -0.45
CA ARG A 290 9.70 18.40 -1.90
C ARG A 290 8.86 17.22 -2.43
N HIS A 291 8.67 16.17 -1.63
CA HIS A 291 7.91 14.99 -1.98
C HIS A 291 6.43 15.05 -1.56
N LEU A 292 6.03 16.12 -0.85
CA LEU A 292 4.68 16.28 -0.32
C LEU A 292 3.76 16.99 -1.32
N ALA A 293 2.99 16.23 -2.09
CA ALA A 293 2.07 16.78 -3.11
C ALA A 293 1.06 17.77 -2.52
N ALA A 294 0.72 17.66 -1.23
CA ALA A 294 -0.16 18.62 -0.56
C ALA A 294 0.41 20.04 -0.51
N LEU A 295 1.73 20.21 -0.58
CA LEU A 295 2.43 21.50 -0.58
C LEU A 295 2.75 22.00 -2.00
N HIS A 296 2.54 21.16 -3.01
CA HIS A 296 2.80 21.47 -4.42
C HIS A 296 1.54 21.22 -5.25
N PRO A 297 0.51 22.04 -5.13
CA PRO A 297 -0.73 21.84 -5.88
C PRO A 297 -0.40 21.85 -7.37
N LYS A 298 -0.85 20.80 -8.07
CA LYS A 298 -0.75 20.76 -9.54
C LYS A 298 -1.52 21.96 -10.10
N PRO A 299 -1.03 22.62 -11.16
CA PRO A 299 -1.83 23.59 -11.87
C PRO A 299 -3.18 22.97 -12.24
N SER A 300 -4.26 23.49 -11.69
CA SER A 300 -5.61 23.07 -12.03
C SER A 300 -6.11 23.98 -13.15
N GLY A 301 -6.54 23.41 -14.26
CA GLY A 301 -7.17 24.19 -15.30
C GLY A 301 -7.03 23.58 -16.70
N PRO A 302 -7.60 24.21 -17.73
CA PRO A 302 -7.65 23.73 -19.12
C PRO A 302 -6.29 23.59 -19.82
N ASN A 303 -5.20 23.81 -19.11
CA ASN A 303 -3.83 23.78 -19.63
C ASN A 303 -3.19 22.38 -19.69
N ALA A 304 -3.91 21.31 -19.45
CA ALA A 304 -3.38 19.96 -19.70
C ALA A 304 -2.99 19.76 -21.19
N ALA A 305 -3.69 20.43 -22.13
CA ALA A 305 -3.34 20.43 -23.54
C ALA A 305 -2.08 21.27 -23.85
N ALA A 306 -1.86 22.37 -23.10
CA ALA A 306 -0.64 23.18 -23.22
C ALA A 306 0.59 22.45 -22.65
N CYS A 307 0.40 21.57 -21.67
CA CYS A 307 1.44 20.68 -21.14
C CYS A 307 1.98 19.70 -22.16
N ALA A 308 1.21 19.32 -23.18
CA ALA A 308 1.65 18.36 -24.20
C ALA A 308 2.82 18.92 -25.05
N SER A 309 2.95 20.23 -25.16
CA SER A 309 4.01 20.90 -25.90
C SER A 309 5.14 21.50 -25.03
N ASP A 310 4.97 21.52 -23.70
CA ASP A 310 5.97 22.06 -22.77
C ASP A 310 6.73 20.92 -22.07
N PRO A 311 8.03 20.72 -22.39
CA PRO A 311 8.85 19.69 -21.76
C PRO A 311 8.93 19.82 -20.24
N SER A 312 8.72 21.00 -19.67
CA SER A 312 8.73 21.21 -18.22
C SER A 312 7.47 20.65 -17.53
N CYS A 313 6.35 20.61 -18.22
CA CYS A 313 5.10 20.03 -17.79
C CYS A 313 5.10 18.49 -17.79
N GLN A 314 5.93 17.87 -18.65
CA GLN A 314 6.00 16.43 -18.85
C GLN A 314 6.86 15.73 -17.80
N LYS A 315 7.48 16.46 -16.89
CA LYS A 315 8.26 15.85 -15.81
C LYS A 315 7.32 15.24 -14.78
N SER A 316 6.98 13.97 -14.98
CA SER A 316 6.32 13.19 -13.94
C SER A 316 7.30 13.01 -12.78
N ASP A 317 6.96 13.53 -11.61
CA ASP A 317 7.66 13.24 -10.36
C ASP A 317 6.89 12.13 -9.64
N LEU A 318 7.33 10.87 -9.81
CA LEU A 318 6.73 9.72 -9.18
C LEU A 318 6.95 9.68 -7.65
N ASN A 319 7.85 10.52 -7.13
CA ASN A 319 8.07 10.69 -5.69
C ASN A 319 7.11 11.70 -5.06
N LEU A 320 6.50 12.57 -5.87
CA LEU A 320 5.56 13.58 -5.40
C LEU A 320 4.18 12.95 -5.13
N GLN A 321 3.93 12.59 -3.87
CA GLN A 321 2.71 11.91 -3.44
C GLN A 321 2.08 12.62 -2.23
N TYR A 322 0.84 12.29 -1.90
CA TYR A 322 0.17 12.76 -0.68
C TYR A 322 0.64 11.93 0.54
N TRP A 323 1.97 11.90 0.76
CA TRP A 323 2.55 11.23 1.93
C TRP A 323 1.98 11.84 3.22
N GLY A 324 1.33 11.01 4.02
CA GLY A 324 0.65 11.47 5.23
C GLY A 324 0.98 10.67 6.48
N VAL A 325 1.21 9.36 6.32
CA VAL A 325 1.40 8.45 7.45
C VAL A 325 2.76 7.76 7.36
N LEU A 326 3.52 7.79 8.45
CA LEU A 326 4.62 6.89 8.73
C LEU A 326 4.13 5.85 9.74
N MET A 327 3.98 4.60 9.33
CA MET A 327 3.74 3.49 10.23
C MET A 327 5.08 3.04 10.80
N GLN A 328 5.35 3.42 12.04
CA GLN A 328 6.59 3.15 12.73
C GLN A 328 6.53 1.76 13.38
N LEU A 329 7.47 0.87 13.05
CA LEU A 329 7.58 -0.47 13.63
C LEU A 329 7.98 -0.34 15.11
N ARG A 330 7.30 -1.09 15.98
CA ARG A 330 7.53 -1.10 17.45
C ARG A 330 8.63 -2.08 17.85
#